data_f45064099eadb25cc2f11ed0eb04305f
#
_entry.id   f45064099eadb25cc2f11ed0eb04305f
#
_cell.length_a   1.000
_cell.length_b   1.000
_cell.length_c   1.000
_cell.angle_alpha   90.00
_cell.angle_beta   90.00
_cell.angle_gamma   90.00
#
_symmetry.space_group_name_H-M   'P 1'
#
loop_
_entity.id
_entity.type
_entity.pdbx_description
1 polymer ?
#
loop_
_entity_poly.entity_id
_entity_poly.type
_entity_poly.pdbx_seq_one_letter_code
_entity_poly.pdbx_strand_id
1 'polypeptide(L)'
;MNMTDSKFIDSSIWIEYLIYSKFQEIIKSEEFLLTSVLSLFEIKRKLERLKIKKEDVEKSIKFIESKSIIILIDSQTAKHAAEMSIKYNLAAIDALIYSSSVEQNATLVTMDHHFKELPQVTILE
;
A
#
# COMPACT_ATOMS: atom_id res chain seq x y z
N MET A 1 19.03 -11.69 -2.62
CA MET A 1 18.07 -10.90 -1.80
C MET A 1 16.81 -11.71 -1.57
N ASN A 2 16.34 -11.73 -0.33
CA ASN A 2 15.10 -12.41 0.01
C ASN A 2 13.93 -11.45 -0.23
N MET A 3 13.03 -11.80 -1.15
CA MET A 3 11.87 -10.96 -1.48
C MET A 3 10.90 -10.77 -0.31
N THR A 4 10.93 -11.68 0.70
CA THR A 4 10.10 -11.51 1.91
C THR A 4 10.52 -10.30 2.74
N ASP A 5 11.73 -9.76 2.49
CA ASP A 5 12.17 -8.55 3.18
C ASP A 5 11.58 -7.29 2.55
N SER A 6 10.96 -7.40 1.39
CA SER A 6 10.30 -6.27 0.74
C SER A 6 9.04 -5.88 1.50
N LYS A 7 8.79 -4.58 1.57
CA LYS A 7 7.61 -4.06 2.22
C LYS A 7 6.63 -3.50 1.21
N PHE A 8 5.40 -3.93 1.33
CA PHE A 8 4.28 -3.46 0.50
C PHE A 8 3.54 -2.40 1.32
N ILE A 9 3.64 -1.15 0.91
CA ILE A 9 3.21 -0.01 1.73
C ILE A 9 1.77 0.36 1.38
N ASP A 10 0.88 0.24 2.36
CA ASP A 10 -0.52 0.61 2.20
C ASP A 10 -0.69 2.13 2.15
N SER A 11 -1.78 2.58 1.55
CA SER A 11 -2.11 4.00 1.45
C SER A 11 -2.13 4.70 2.81
N SER A 12 -2.58 4.01 3.85
CA SER A 12 -2.63 4.58 5.20
C SER A 12 -1.25 5.04 5.69
N ILE A 13 -0.21 4.25 5.41
CA ILE A 13 1.16 4.59 5.81
C ILE A 13 1.68 5.78 5.01
N TRP A 14 1.46 5.76 3.67
CA TRP A 14 1.88 6.87 2.82
C TRP A 14 1.23 8.18 3.23
N ILE A 15 -0.08 8.16 3.50
CA ILE A 15 -0.82 9.36 3.88
C ILE A 15 -0.29 9.94 5.19
N GLU A 16 -0.07 9.09 6.20
CA GLU A 16 0.49 9.54 7.47
C GLU A 16 1.90 10.12 7.31
N TYR A 17 2.70 9.53 6.43
CA TYR A 17 4.02 10.06 6.13
C TYR A 17 3.93 11.42 5.44
N LEU A 18 3.09 11.54 4.41
CA LEU A 18 2.99 12.77 3.62
C LEU A 18 2.44 13.94 4.42
N ILE A 19 1.47 13.68 5.29
CA ILE A 19 0.79 14.75 6.03
C ILE A 19 1.47 15.05 7.36
N TYR A 20 1.90 14.01 8.09
CA TYR A 20 2.37 14.16 9.47
C TYR A 20 3.83 13.76 9.67
N SER A 21 4.53 13.41 8.62
CA SER A 21 5.93 12.95 8.67
C SER A 21 6.15 11.74 9.59
N LYS A 22 5.13 10.88 9.72
CA LYS A 22 5.23 9.63 10.49
C LYS A 22 5.87 8.55 9.64
N PHE A 23 6.41 7.53 10.29
CA PHE A 23 6.98 6.34 9.66
C PHE A 23 8.18 6.63 8.75
N GLN A 24 8.93 7.68 9.06
CA GLN A 24 10.09 8.07 8.26
C GLN A 24 11.11 6.95 8.14
N GLU A 25 11.29 6.16 9.18
CA GLU A 25 12.27 5.07 9.18
C GLU A 25 11.98 4.05 8.09
N ILE A 26 10.70 3.75 7.87
CA ILE A 26 10.29 2.80 6.83
C ILE A 26 10.44 3.43 5.44
N ILE A 27 9.89 4.63 5.27
CA ILE A 27 9.84 5.29 3.96
C ILE A 27 11.24 5.68 3.48
N LYS A 28 12.11 6.11 4.38
CA LYS A 28 13.48 6.54 4.03
C LYS A 28 14.49 5.40 4.07
N SER A 29 14.05 4.18 4.38
CA SER A 29 14.94 3.04 4.43
C SER A 29 15.50 2.71 3.03
N GLU A 30 16.56 1.91 2.99
CA GLU A 30 17.12 1.42 1.74
C GLU A 30 16.45 0.14 1.25
N GLU A 31 15.44 -0.34 1.99
CA GLU A 31 14.71 -1.54 1.62
C GLU A 31 13.84 -1.29 0.38
N PHE A 32 13.54 -2.37 -0.34
CA PHE A 32 12.60 -2.32 -1.45
C PHE A 32 11.20 -2.00 -0.92
N LEU A 33 10.62 -0.93 -1.45
CA LEU A 33 9.23 -0.58 -1.17
C LEU A 33 8.39 -0.86 -2.39
N LEU A 34 7.23 -1.46 -2.17
CA LEU A 34 6.25 -1.75 -3.20
C LEU A 34 4.95 -1.01 -2.86
N THR A 35 4.25 -0.54 -3.87
CA THR A 35 2.99 0.17 -3.69
C THR A 35 2.00 -0.29 -4.75
N SER A 36 0.77 -0.59 -4.35
CA SER A 36 -0.29 -0.93 -5.30
C SER A 36 -0.69 0.30 -6.11
N VAL A 37 -0.96 0.11 -7.39
CA VAL A 37 -1.55 1.16 -8.22
C VAL A 37 -2.87 1.66 -7.61
N LEU A 38 -3.60 0.80 -6.90
CA LEU A 38 -4.83 1.18 -6.20
C LEU A 38 -4.56 2.16 -5.06
N SER A 39 -3.41 2.04 -4.41
CA SER A 39 -3.03 2.96 -3.35
C SER A 39 -2.77 4.36 -3.88
N LEU A 40 -2.25 4.48 -5.10
CA LEU A 40 -2.09 5.79 -5.73
C LEU A 40 -3.45 6.48 -5.91
N PHE A 41 -4.46 5.71 -6.32
CA PHE A 41 -5.82 6.23 -6.42
C PHE A 41 -6.32 6.72 -5.06
N GLU A 42 -6.18 5.90 -4.03
CA GLU A 42 -6.64 6.25 -2.69
C GLU A 42 -5.93 7.49 -2.13
N ILE A 43 -4.62 7.54 -2.32
CA ILE A 43 -3.79 8.66 -1.82
C ILE A 43 -4.18 9.96 -2.52
N LYS A 44 -4.22 9.93 -3.86
CA LYS A 44 -4.58 11.13 -4.63
C LYS A 44 -5.96 11.64 -4.22
N ARG A 45 -6.94 10.73 -4.13
CA ARG A 45 -8.30 11.09 -3.72
C ARG A 45 -8.33 11.73 -2.33
N LYS A 46 -7.59 11.15 -1.38
CA LYS A 46 -7.55 11.66 -0.01
C LYS A 46 -6.93 13.06 0.05
N LEU A 47 -5.81 13.26 -0.64
CA LEU A 47 -5.13 14.55 -0.65
C LEU A 47 -6.01 15.62 -1.30
N GLU A 48 -6.71 15.29 -2.38
CA GLU A 48 -7.61 16.23 -3.04
C GLU A 48 -8.81 16.56 -2.15
N ARG A 49 -9.37 15.59 -1.44
CA ARG A 49 -10.46 15.84 -0.48
C ARG A 49 -10.03 16.76 0.66
N LEU A 50 -8.78 16.68 1.07
CA LEU A 50 -8.20 17.57 2.08
C LEU A 50 -7.85 18.94 1.52
N LYS A 51 -8.11 19.16 0.24
CA LYS A 51 -7.86 20.43 -0.47
C LYS A 51 -6.39 20.83 -0.49
N ILE A 52 -5.52 19.83 -0.55
CA ILE A 52 -4.09 20.05 -0.76
C ILE A 52 -3.91 20.62 -2.17
N LYS A 53 -3.01 21.58 -2.31
CA LYS A 53 -2.74 22.23 -3.60
C LYS A 53 -2.36 21.19 -4.65
N LYS A 54 -2.84 21.39 -5.89
CA LYS A 54 -2.60 20.47 -7.00
C LYS A 54 -1.11 20.16 -7.19
N GLU A 55 -0.26 21.19 -7.12
CA GLU A 55 1.19 20.99 -7.29
C GLU A 55 1.76 20.09 -6.21
N ASP A 56 1.27 20.21 -4.98
CA ASP A 56 1.74 19.39 -3.86
C ASP A 56 1.23 17.96 -3.98
N VAL A 57 0.01 17.77 -4.47
CA VAL A 57 -0.52 16.43 -4.76
C VAL A 57 0.35 15.75 -5.82
N GLU A 58 0.65 16.44 -6.91
CA GLU A 58 1.49 15.91 -7.98
C GLU A 58 2.89 15.54 -7.49
N LYS A 59 3.49 16.40 -6.68
CA LYS A 59 4.81 16.14 -6.09
C LYS A 59 4.77 14.90 -5.18
N SER A 60 3.71 14.76 -4.40
CA SER A 60 3.54 13.60 -3.51
C SER A 60 3.45 12.31 -4.30
N ILE A 61 2.64 12.28 -5.36
CA ILE A 61 2.50 11.10 -6.20
C ILE A 61 3.83 10.75 -6.88
N LYS A 62 4.53 11.75 -7.42
CA LYS A 62 5.84 11.53 -8.04
C LYS A 62 6.85 11.00 -7.04
N PHE A 63 6.81 11.49 -5.80
CA PHE A 63 7.69 10.99 -4.75
C PHE A 63 7.46 9.49 -4.51
N ILE A 64 6.19 9.08 -4.39
CA ILE A 64 5.85 7.67 -4.18
C ILE A 64 6.33 6.82 -5.35
N GLU A 65 6.11 7.29 -6.57
CA GLU A 65 6.53 6.59 -7.79
C GLU A 65 8.05 6.47 -7.90
N SER A 66 8.78 7.45 -7.38
CA SER A 66 10.25 7.41 -7.39
C SER A 66 10.80 6.53 -6.27
N LYS A 67 10.07 6.40 -5.16
CA LYS A 67 10.54 5.73 -3.95
C LYS A 67 10.13 4.25 -3.92
N SER A 68 9.13 3.86 -4.67
CA SER A 68 8.61 2.49 -4.64
C SER A 68 8.36 1.96 -6.05
N ILE A 69 8.24 0.63 -6.15
CA ILE A 69 7.82 -0.02 -7.39
C ILE A 69 6.31 -0.10 -7.36
N ILE A 70 5.67 0.42 -8.40
CA ILE A 70 4.20 0.40 -8.49
C ILE A 70 3.76 -0.94 -9.04
N ILE A 71 2.93 -1.65 -8.28
CA ILE A 71 2.44 -2.98 -8.64
C ILE A 71 1.07 -2.84 -9.27
N LEU A 72 0.95 -3.34 -10.49
CA LEU A 72 -0.30 -3.30 -11.25
C LEU A 72 -1.19 -4.49 -10.87
N ILE A 73 -2.48 -4.35 -11.14
CA ILE A 73 -3.45 -5.41 -10.92
C ILE A 73 -3.74 -6.09 -12.26
N ASP A 74 -3.46 -7.38 -12.34
CA ASP A 74 -3.77 -8.16 -13.53
C ASP A 74 -4.93 -9.13 -13.27
N SER A 75 -5.30 -9.93 -14.27
CA SER A 75 -6.43 -10.85 -14.15
C SER A 75 -6.19 -11.93 -13.10
N GLN A 76 -4.96 -12.40 -12.97
CA GLN A 76 -4.62 -13.40 -11.96
C GLN A 76 -4.79 -12.84 -10.55
N THR A 77 -4.32 -11.62 -10.33
CA THR A 77 -4.48 -10.95 -9.04
C THR A 77 -5.95 -10.76 -8.69
N ALA A 78 -6.75 -10.35 -9.68
CA ALA A 78 -8.18 -10.15 -9.46
C ALA A 78 -8.88 -11.45 -9.02
N LYS A 79 -8.55 -12.56 -9.65
CA LYS A 79 -9.12 -13.87 -9.30
C LYS A 79 -8.68 -14.32 -7.91
N HIS A 80 -7.41 -14.17 -7.61
CA HIS A 80 -6.85 -14.51 -6.29
C HIS A 80 -7.49 -13.64 -5.20
N ALA A 81 -7.67 -12.35 -5.48
CA ALA A 81 -8.31 -11.43 -4.54
C ALA A 81 -9.75 -11.85 -4.23
N ALA A 82 -10.48 -12.36 -5.21
CA ALA A 82 -11.84 -12.85 -4.98
C ALA A 82 -11.83 -13.99 -3.95
N GLU A 83 -10.88 -14.91 -4.06
CA GLU A 83 -10.72 -16.00 -3.11
C GLU A 83 -10.36 -15.48 -1.71
N MET A 84 -9.44 -14.54 -1.64
CA MET A 84 -9.02 -13.93 -0.37
C MET A 84 -10.12 -13.13 0.28
N SER A 85 -10.94 -12.44 -0.52
CA SER A 85 -12.08 -11.68 -0.04
C SER A 85 -13.06 -12.60 0.70
N ILE A 86 -13.33 -13.76 0.14
CA ILE A 86 -14.23 -14.75 0.75
C ILE A 86 -13.60 -15.38 1.98
N LYS A 87 -12.35 -15.81 1.86
CA LYS A 87 -11.64 -16.51 2.94
C LYS A 87 -11.47 -15.66 4.18
N TYR A 88 -11.11 -14.39 4.01
CA TYR A 88 -10.80 -13.49 5.11
C TYR A 88 -11.84 -12.40 5.34
N ASN A 89 -12.95 -12.45 4.61
CA ASN A 89 -14.01 -11.45 4.71
C ASN A 89 -13.48 -10.02 4.52
N LEU A 90 -12.74 -9.81 3.44
CA LEU A 90 -12.16 -8.52 3.11
C LEU A 90 -13.01 -7.80 2.08
N ALA A 91 -13.11 -6.47 2.21
CA ALA A 91 -13.69 -5.62 1.17
C ALA A 91 -12.84 -5.70 -0.11
N ALA A 92 -13.45 -5.36 -1.24
CA ALA A 92 -12.84 -5.56 -2.56
C ALA A 92 -11.43 -4.95 -2.69
N ILE A 93 -11.28 -3.67 -2.35
CA ILE A 93 -9.98 -3.00 -2.49
C ILE A 93 -8.95 -3.60 -1.54
N ASP A 94 -9.34 -3.89 -0.30
CA ASP A 94 -8.45 -4.53 0.66
C ASP A 94 -7.97 -5.90 0.15
N ALA A 95 -8.89 -6.69 -0.42
CA ALA A 95 -8.55 -8.00 -0.96
C ALA A 95 -7.57 -7.89 -2.13
N LEU A 96 -7.75 -6.90 -3.01
CA LEU A 96 -6.85 -6.67 -4.14
C LEU A 96 -5.45 -6.27 -3.66
N ILE A 97 -5.37 -5.39 -2.68
CA ILE A 97 -4.09 -4.95 -2.12
C ILE A 97 -3.39 -6.12 -1.41
N TYR A 98 -4.13 -6.85 -0.57
CA TYR A 98 -3.56 -7.98 0.16
C TYR A 98 -3.05 -9.06 -0.80
N SER A 99 -3.85 -9.42 -1.81
CA SER A 99 -3.44 -10.41 -2.80
C SER A 99 -2.20 -10.00 -3.56
N SER A 100 -2.10 -8.69 -3.91
CA SER A 100 -0.91 -8.17 -4.57
C SER A 100 0.33 -8.34 -3.70
N SER A 101 0.23 -8.03 -2.40
CA SER A 101 1.38 -8.16 -1.51
C SER A 101 1.80 -9.62 -1.34
N VAL A 102 0.84 -10.54 -1.23
CA VAL A 102 1.13 -11.97 -1.13
C VAL A 102 1.81 -12.48 -2.40
N GLU A 103 1.31 -12.09 -3.56
CA GLU A 103 1.89 -12.49 -4.84
C GLU A 103 3.31 -11.97 -5.02
N GLN A 104 3.62 -10.81 -4.47
CA GLN A 104 4.95 -10.24 -4.49
C GLN A 104 5.86 -10.80 -3.40
N ASN A 105 5.33 -11.72 -2.60
CA ASN A 105 6.06 -12.31 -1.47
C ASN A 105 6.62 -11.22 -0.53
N ALA A 106 5.83 -10.18 -0.31
CA ALA A 106 6.20 -9.02 0.50
C ALA A 106 5.35 -8.95 1.77
N THR A 107 5.79 -8.18 2.74
CA THR A 107 5.02 -7.91 3.95
C THR A 107 4.17 -6.66 3.73
N LEU A 108 2.86 -6.78 3.89
CA LEU A 108 1.97 -5.62 3.83
C LEU A 108 2.11 -4.82 5.12
N VAL A 109 2.47 -3.55 4.99
CA VAL A 109 2.61 -2.63 6.12
C VAL A 109 1.45 -1.65 6.07
N THR A 110 0.63 -1.63 7.11
CA THR A 110 -0.63 -0.90 7.12
C THR A 110 -0.98 -0.43 8.51
N MET A 111 -1.88 0.54 8.62
CA MET A 111 -2.51 0.93 9.87
C MET A 111 -3.93 0.36 9.99
N ASP A 112 -4.42 -0.31 8.95
CA ASP A 112 -5.80 -0.77 8.87
C ASP A 112 -5.97 -2.12 9.57
N HIS A 113 -6.77 -2.13 10.62
CA HIS A 113 -7.03 -3.33 11.41
C HIS A 113 -7.88 -4.37 10.68
N HIS A 114 -8.46 -4.05 9.51
CA HIS A 114 -9.13 -5.05 8.68
C HIS A 114 -8.18 -6.18 8.27
N PHE A 115 -6.86 -5.89 8.22
CA PHE A 115 -5.84 -6.89 7.86
C PHE A 115 -5.27 -7.62 9.07
N LYS A 116 -5.81 -7.37 10.27
CA LYS A 116 -5.30 -7.93 11.51
C LYS A 116 -5.30 -9.47 11.45
N GLU A 117 -4.21 -10.05 11.90
CA GLU A 117 -4.02 -11.50 12.00
C GLU A 117 -3.90 -12.24 10.66
N LEU A 118 -3.86 -11.50 9.54
CA LEU A 118 -3.58 -12.13 8.26
C LEU A 118 -2.09 -12.41 8.11
N PRO A 119 -1.72 -13.50 7.40
CA PRO A 119 -0.30 -13.79 7.15
C PRO A 119 0.40 -12.66 6.40
N GLN A 120 1.66 -12.44 6.70
CA GLN A 120 2.52 -11.46 6.01
C GLN A 120 1.99 -10.03 6.12
N VAL A 121 1.43 -9.68 7.28
CA VAL A 121 0.95 -8.32 7.55
C VAL A 121 1.59 -7.80 8.82
N THR A 122 2.03 -6.55 8.78
CA THR A 122 2.48 -5.79 9.94
C THR A 122 1.56 -4.59 10.11
N ILE A 123 0.91 -4.48 11.26
CA ILE A 123 0.05 -3.35 11.57
C ILE A 123 0.85 -2.35 12.41
N LEU A 124 0.92 -1.11 11.94
CA LEU A 124 1.57 -0.01 12.66
C LEU A 124 0.53 0.90 13.29
N GLU A 125 0.92 1.57 14.34
CA GLU A 125 0.06 2.51 15.05
C GLU A 125 0.73 3.90 15.15
#